data_77cff2489c9152e1987acf2d98ae42f8
#
_entry.id   77cff2489c9152e1987acf2d98ae42f8
#
_cell.length_a   1.000
_cell.length_b   1.000
_cell.length_c   1.000
_cell.angle_alpha   90.00
_cell.angle_beta   90.00
_cell.angle_gamma   90.00
#
_symmetry.space_group_name_H-M   'P 1'
#
loop_
_entity.id
_entity.type
_entity.pdbx_description
1 polymer ?
#
loop_
_entity_poly.entity_id
_entity_poly.type
_entity_poly.pdbx_seq_one_letter_code
_entity_poly.pdbx_strand_id
1 'polypeptide(L)'
;MKGKIVFITGASSGIGEGCARKFASQGSDLILNARNVAKLEELKVELEAKYGVRICLLPFDVRDRNAATMALASLPEEWKRIDVLVNNAGLVICVDKEFEGNLDEWDIVIDTNIKALLAMTRIVVPGMVERGHGHIINIGSIAGDAAYPGGSVYCATKAAVKALSDGLRIDLVDTPLRVTNIKPGMVETNFTVVRYRGDKDAADAFYKGIRPLTGDDIAETVYYAASAPEH
;
A
#
# COMPACT_ATOMS: atom_id res chain seq x y z
N MET A 1 -9.85 -16.56 2.29
CA MET A 1 -9.61 -15.29 3.06
C MET A 1 -10.81 -14.87 3.92
N LYS A 2 -11.91 -15.67 3.90
CA LYS A 2 -13.12 -15.36 4.70
C LYS A 2 -12.80 -15.24 6.20
N GLY A 3 -13.27 -14.14 6.83
CA GLY A 3 -13.06 -13.86 8.25
C GLY A 3 -11.63 -13.42 8.63
N LYS A 4 -10.71 -13.28 7.66
CA LYS A 4 -9.38 -12.71 7.88
C LYS A 4 -9.45 -11.19 7.91
N ILE A 5 -8.64 -10.56 8.74
CA ILE A 5 -8.53 -9.10 8.83
C ILE A 5 -7.37 -8.62 7.96
N VAL A 6 -7.68 -7.77 6.99
CA VAL A 6 -6.70 -7.20 6.06
C VAL A 6 -6.60 -5.70 6.31
N PHE A 7 -5.41 -5.24 6.68
CA PHE A 7 -5.11 -3.82 6.83
C PHE A 7 -4.46 -3.27 5.56
N ILE A 8 -5.09 -2.27 4.94
CA ILE A 8 -4.64 -1.66 3.67
C ILE A 8 -4.37 -0.18 3.89
N THR A 9 -3.14 0.26 3.64
CA THR A 9 -2.79 1.68 3.62
C THR A 9 -3.00 2.28 2.23
N GLY A 10 -3.42 3.55 2.17
CA GLY A 10 -3.71 4.22 0.90
C GLY A 10 -4.94 3.64 0.17
N ALA A 11 -5.97 3.24 0.92
CA ALA A 11 -7.12 2.50 0.41
C ALA A 11 -8.16 3.36 -0.36
N SER A 12 -7.99 4.69 -0.43
CA SER A 12 -9.01 5.59 -1.01
C SER A 12 -8.96 5.72 -2.54
N SER A 13 -8.02 5.05 -3.21
CA SER A 13 -7.89 5.10 -4.67
C SER A 13 -6.95 4.03 -5.22
N GLY A 14 -7.05 3.78 -6.52
CA GLY A 14 -6.10 2.99 -7.30
C GLY A 14 -5.91 1.56 -6.77
N ILE A 15 -4.67 1.13 -6.61
CA ILE A 15 -4.35 -0.24 -6.18
C ILE A 15 -4.94 -0.55 -4.80
N GLY A 16 -4.88 0.40 -3.85
CA GLY A 16 -5.41 0.20 -2.50
C GLY A 16 -6.92 0.02 -2.48
N GLU A 17 -7.65 0.79 -3.27
CA GLU A 17 -9.10 0.64 -3.45
C GLU A 17 -9.44 -0.69 -4.14
N GLY A 18 -8.73 -1.05 -5.21
CA GLY A 18 -8.88 -2.34 -5.87
C GLY A 18 -8.65 -3.51 -4.90
N CYS A 19 -7.61 -3.43 -4.05
CA CYS A 19 -7.36 -4.42 -3.00
C CYS A 19 -8.53 -4.49 -2.02
N ALA A 20 -9.06 -3.35 -1.54
CA ALA A 20 -10.20 -3.33 -0.63
C ALA A 20 -11.41 -4.03 -1.24
N ARG A 21 -11.74 -3.73 -2.50
CA ARG A 21 -12.83 -4.39 -3.25
C ARG A 21 -12.59 -5.88 -3.39
N LYS A 22 -11.40 -6.28 -3.77
CA LYS A 22 -11.06 -7.69 -3.98
C LYS A 22 -11.14 -8.49 -2.67
N PHE A 23 -10.51 -8.04 -1.60
CA PHE A 23 -10.55 -8.73 -0.32
C PHE A 23 -11.97 -8.79 0.28
N ALA A 24 -12.74 -7.70 0.19
CA ALA A 24 -14.15 -7.68 0.61
C ALA A 24 -14.98 -8.72 -0.15
N SER A 25 -14.82 -8.82 -1.47
CA SER A 25 -15.54 -9.79 -2.31
C SER A 25 -15.24 -11.25 -1.94
N GLN A 26 -14.14 -11.49 -1.25
CA GLN A 26 -13.70 -12.80 -0.78
C GLN A 26 -13.99 -13.02 0.72
N GLY A 27 -14.78 -12.13 1.33
CA GLY A 27 -15.27 -12.25 2.69
C GLY A 27 -14.27 -11.89 3.77
N SER A 28 -13.23 -11.11 3.46
CA SER A 28 -12.30 -10.56 4.45
C SER A 28 -12.89 -9.33 5.11
N ASP A 29 -12.66 -9.16 6.42
CA ASP A 29 -12.87 -7.91 7.13
C ASP A 29 -11.71 -6.96 6.86
N LEU A 30 -11.97 -5.64 6.79
CA LEU A 30 -10.97 -4.69 6.34
C LEU A 30 -10.70 -3.59 7.37
N ILE A 31 -9.44 -3.24 7.52
CA ILE A 31 -9.01 -1.97 8.11
C ILE A 31 -8.51 -1.11 6.96
N LEU A 32 -9.15 0.04 6.72
CA LEU A 32 -8.82 0.92 5.61
C LEU A 32 -8.23 2.23 6.11
N ASN A 33 -7.02 2.52 5.66
CA ASN A 33 -6.36 3.79 5.96
C ASN A 33 -6.23 4.65 4.70
N ALA A 34 -6.57 5.90 4.83
CA ALA A 34 -6.22 6.99 3.91
C ALA A 34 -6.48 8.35 4.58
N ARG A 35 -6.06 9.44 3.94
CA ARG A 35 -6.34 10.81 4.39
C ARG A 35 -7.74 11.30 4.01
N ASN A 36 -8.29 10.79 2.91
CA ASN A 36 -9.61 11.19 2.41
C ASN A 36 -10.71 10.38 3.08
N VAL A 37 -11.27 10.94 4.15
CA VAL A 37 -12.32 10.30 4.96
C VAL A 37 -13.58 10.03 4.13
N ALA A 38 -14.01 11.00 3.32
CA ALA A 38 -15.24 10.85 2.53
C ALA A 38 -15.18 9.65 1.58
N LYS A 39 -14.06 9.49 0.87
CA LYS A 39 -13.87 8.32 0.00
C LYS A 39 -13.80 7.00 0.77
N LEU A 40 -13.22 7.00 1.97
CA LEU A 40 -13.21 5.79 2.81
C LEU A 40 -14.61 5.42 3.27
N GLU A 41 -15.43 6.40 3.66
CA GLU A 41 -16.83 6.17 4.07
C GLU A 41 -17.70 5.66 2.91
N GLU A 42 -17.56 6.25 1.71
CA GLU A 42 -18.24 5.77 0.51
C GLU A 42 -17.87 4.31 0.21
N LEU A 43 -16.57 3.99 0.23
CA LEU A 43 -16.09 2.63 -0.01
C LEU A 43 -16.57 1.65 1.05
N LYS A 44 -16.58 2.05 2.33
CA LYS A 44 -17.11 1.25 3.43
C LYS A 44 -18.58 0.92 3.22
N VAL A 45 -19.41 1.92 3.00
CA VAL A 45 -20.86 1.74 2.82
C VAL A 45 -21.14 0.78 1.65
N GLU A 46 -20.45 0.97 0.53
CA GLU A 46 -20.59 0.12 -0.65
C GLU A 46 -20.20 -1.34 -0.35
N LEU A 47 -19.03 -1.57 0.24
CA LEU A 47 -18.50 -2.92 0.43
C LEU A 47 -19.23 -3.69 1.53
N GLU A 48 -19.61 -3.03 2.63
CA GLU A 48 -20.42 -3.63 3.69
C GLU A 48 -21.81 -4.04 3.16
N ALA A 49 -22.46 -3.17 2.38
CA ALA A 49 -23.76 -3.48 1.77
C ALA A 49 -23.68 -4.63 0.75
N LYS A 50 -22.61 -4.67 -0.05
CA LYS A 50 -22.48 -5.63 -1.14
C LYS A 50 -22.02 -7.01 -0.70
N TYR A 51 -21.12 -7.08 0.29
CA TYR A 51 -20.44 -8.32 0.65
C TYR A 51 -20.68 -8.78 2.09
N GLY A 52 -21.33 -7.95 2.94
CA GLY A 52 -21.61 -8.29 4.33
C GLY A 52 -20.37 -8.43 5.21
N VAL A 53 -19.25 -7.83 4.81
CA VAL A 53 -18.01 -7.77 5.58
C VAL A 53 -18.03 -6.59 6.54
N ARG A 54 -17.15 -6.60 7.55
CA ARG A 54 -16.99 -5.48 8.47
C ARG A 54 -15.82 -4.62 8.03
N ILE A 55 -15.96 -3.29 8.15
CA ILE A 55 -14.89 -2.35 7.76
C ILE A 55 -14.65 -1.34 8.88
N CYS A 56 -13.42 -1.30 9.34
CA CYS A 56 -12.90 -0.30 10.27
C CYS A 56 -12.11 0.75 9.51
N LEU A 57 -12.43 2.03 9.71
CA LEU A 57 -11.69 3.12 9.08
C LEU A 57 -10.66 3.69 10.04
N LEU A 58 -9.44 3.88 9.55
CA LEU A 58 -8.33 4.54 10.25
C LEU A 58 -7.84 5.75 9.44
N PRO A 59 -8.53 6.89 9.51
CA PRO A 59 -8.15 8.07 8.76
C PRO A 59 -6.97 8.80 9.42
N PHE A 60 -5.77 8.62 8.87
CA PHE A 60 -4.57 9.36 9.26
C PHE A 60 -3.58 9.45 8.08
N ASP A 61 -2.66 10.40 8.16
CA ASP A 61 -1.53 10.45 7.24
C ASP A 61 -0.47 9.45 7.69
N VAL A 62 -0.12 8.49 6.84
CA VAL A 62 0.86 7.43 7.15
C VAL A 62 2.26 7.98 7.50
N ARG A 63 2.56 9.24 7.15
CA ARG A 63 3.79 9.94 7.52
C ARG A 63 3.81 10.36 8.99
N ASP A 64 2.63 10.52 9.60
CA ASP A 64 2.51 10.82 11.03
C ASP A 64 2.55 9.54 11.86
N ARG A 65 3.75 9.22 12.36
CA ARG A 65 3.98 8.02 13.18
C ARG A 65 3.20 8.02 14.48
N ASN A 66 2.98 9.21 15.07
CA ASN A 66 2.23 9.31 16.32
C ASN A 66 0.76 9.04 16.08
N ALA A 67 0.16 9.66 15.06
CA ALA A 67 -1.22 9.39 14.66
C ALA A 67 -1.42 7.90 14.32
N ALA A 68 -0.50 7.30 13.57
CA ALA A 68 -0.54 5.88 13.22
C ALA A 68 -0.50 4.97 14.46
N THR A 69 0.43 5.26 15.40
CA THR A 69 0.56 4.48 16.63
C THR A 69 -0.70 4.59 17.49
N MET A 70 -1.23 5.79 17.66
CA MET A 70 -2.45 6.02 18.44
C MET A 70 -3.66 5.35 17.81
N ALA A 71 -3.83 5.48 16.49
CA ALA A 71 -4.95 4.89 15.76
C ALA A 71 -4.96 3.36 15.87
N LEU A 72 -3.81 2.70 15.68
CA LEU A 72 -3.72 1.24 15.79
C LEU A 72 -3.85 0.76 17.24
N ALA A 73 -3.31 1.50 18.21
CA ALA A 73 -3.48 1.17 19.64
C ALA A 73 -4.93 1.28 20.10
N SER A 74 -5.71 2.22 19.54
CA SER A 74 -7.12 2.44 19.87
C SER A 74 -8.09 1.46 19.21
N LEU A 75 -7.61 0.58 18.34
CA LEU A 75 -8.46 -0.46 17.73
C LEU A 75 -9.09 -1.35 18.81
N PRO A 76 -10.40 -1.68 18.69
CA PRO A 76 -11.00 -2.75 19.47
C PRO A 76 -10.23 -4.06 19.32
N GLU A 77 -10.22 -4.89 20.36
CA GLU A 77 -9.43 -6.13 20.41
C GLU A 77 -9.68 -7.06 19.22
N GLU A 78 -10.93 -7.14 18.77
CA GLU A 78 -11.30 -7.96 17.62
C GLU A 78 -10.66 -7.50 16.30
N TRP A 79 -10.21 -6.24 16.21
CA TRP A 79 -9.52 -5.69 15.04
C TRP A 79 -7.98 -5.76 15.13
N LYS A 80 -7.42 -6.02 16.31
CA LYS A 80 -5.96 -6.09 16.51
C LYS A 80 -5.32 -7.33 15.91
N ARG A 81 -6.11 -8.33 15.55
CA ARG A 81 -5.62 -9.60 14.97
C ARG A 81 -5.46 -9.48 13.45
N ILE A 82 -4.67 -8.53 13.00
CA ILE A 82 -4.40 -8.29 11.59
C ILE A 82 -3.70 -9.52 10.98
N ASP A 83 -4.32 -10.17 9.99
CA ASP A 83 -3.78 -11.32 9.28
C ASP A 83 -2.91 -10.92 8.10
N VAL A 84 -3.28 -9.85 7.40
CA VAL A 84 -2.53 -9.33 6.25
C VAL A 84 -2.33 -7.82 6.39
N LEU A 85 -1.09 -7.36 6.24
CA LEU A 85 -0.75 -5.94 6.09
C LEU A 85 -0.39 -5.66 4.63
N VAL A 86 -1.17 -4.81 3.96
CA VAL A 86 -0.85 -4.31 2.63
C VAL A 86 -0.29 -2.89 2.75
N ASN A 87 1.02 -2.77 2.71
CA ASN A 87 1.72 -1.49 2.62
C ASN A 87 1.63 -0.97 1.19
N ASN A 88 0.50 -0.32 0.88
CA ASN A 88 0.22 0.21 -0.45
C ASN A 88 0.41 1.73 -0.53
N ALA A 89 0.25 2.47 0.57
CA ALA A 89 0.43 3.92 0.55
C ALA A 89 1.79 4.28 -0.07
N GLY A 90 1.74 5.08 -1.12
CA GLY A 90 2.93 5.51 -1.85
C GLY A 90 2.56 6.55 -2.89
N LEU A 91 3.54 7.36 -3.26
CA LEU A 91 3.37 8.38 -4.29
C LEU A 91 4.70 8.67 -5.00
N VAL A 92 4.60 9.37 -6.10
CA VAL A 92 5.69 10.08 -6.77
C VAL A 92 5.22 11.52 -7.02
N ILE A 93 6.07 12.48 -6.79
CA ILE A 93 5.88 13.86 -7.21
C ILE A 93 7.08 14.21 -8.06
N CYS A 94 6.82 14.89 -9.15
CA CYS A 94 7.78 15.40 -10.12
C CYS A 94 8.33 14.40 -11.15
N VAL A 95 8.78 15.03 -12.24
CA VAL A 95 9.48 14.40 -13.37
C VAL A 95 10.77 15.18 -13.69
N ASP A 96 11.21 16.04 -12.76
CA ASP A 96 12.36 16.91 -12.93
C ASP A 96 13.64 16.07 -12.89
N LYS A 97 14.68 16.57 -13.56
CA LYS A 97 16.01 15.99 -13.43
C LYS A 97 16.49 16.14 -11.98
N GLU A 98 17.31 15.21 -11.52
CA GLU A 98 17.74 15.16 -10.12
C GLU A 98 18.41 16.48 -9.65
N PHE A 99 19.17 17.12 -10.52
CA PHE A 99 19.84 18.41 -10.19
C PHE A 99 18.93 19.64 -10.30
N GLU A 100 17.65 19.47 -10.67
CA GLU A 100 16.61 20.53 -10.78
C GLU A 100 15.43 20.31 -9.82
N GLY A 101 15.40 19.16 -9.11
CA GLY A 101 14.25 18.74 -8.34
C GLY A 101 14.03 19.54 -7.04
N ASN A 102 12.81 19.47 -6.54
CA ASN A 102 12.38 20.13 -5.31
C ASN A 102 12.61 19.20 -4.11
N LEU A 103 13.42 19.62 -3.14
CA LEU A 103 13.76 18.85 -1.94
C LEU A 103 12.54 18.57 -1.05
N ASP A 104 11.61 19.51 -0.91
CA ASP A 104 10.40 19.31 -0.10
C ASP A 104 9.50 18.23 -0.70
N GLU A 105 9.39 18.16 -2.03
CA GLU A 105 8.67 17.08 -2.71
C GLU A 105 9.37 15.73 -2.53
N TRP A 106 10.69 15.70 -2.55
CA TRP A 106 11.47 14.49 -2.30
C TRP A 106 11.30 13.98 -0.87
N ASP A 107 11.28 14.88 0.11
CA ASP A 107 11.00 14.53 1.49
C ASP A 107 9.61 13.88 1.63
N ILE A 108 8.59 14.44 0.96
CA ILE A 108 7.25 13.83 0.93
C ILE A 108 7.28 12.42 0.33
N VAL A 109 8.02 12.21 -0.76
CA VAL A 109 8.15 10.91 -1.43
C VAL A 109 8.86 9.90 -0.52
N ILE A 110 9.97 10.30 0.09
CA ILE A 110 10.77 9.45 0.99
C ILE A 110 9.96 9.12 2.25
N ASP A 111 9.34 10.10 2.87
CA ASP A 111 8.53 9.93 4.06
C ASP A 111 7.37 8.97 3.83
N THR A 112 6.70 9.08 2.67
CA THR A 112 5.58 8.22 2.35
C THR A 112 6.02 6.81 1.95
N ASN A 113 6.98 6.70 1.02
CA ASN A 113 7.31 5.40 0.41
C ASN A 113 8.23 4.54 1.29
N ILE A 114 9.04 5.16 2.15
CA ILE A 114 10.03 4.46 2.99
C ILE A 114 9.65 4.55 4.47
N LYS A 115 9.60 5.75 5.04
CA LYS A 115 9.44 5.91 6.50
C LYS A 115 8.07 5.44 6.98
N ALA A 116 7.01 5.72 6.22
CA ALA A 116 5.67 5.25 6.56
C ALA A 116 5.55 3.73 6.47
N LEU A 117 6.11 3.10 5.42
CA LEU A 117 6.14 1.64 5.30
C LEU A 117 6.85 1.00 6.51
N LEU A 118 8.00 1.53 6.91
CA LEU A 118 8.73 1.06 8.08
C LEU A 118 7.91 1.24 9.36
N ALA A 119 7.24 2.38 9.53
CA ALA A 119 6.40 2.64 10.70
C ALA A 119 5.23 1.65 10.79
N MET A 120 4.48 1.43 9.70
CA MET A 120 3.38 0.46 9.67
C MET A 120 3.88 -0.95 9.97
N THR A 121 4.97 -1.36 9.34
CA THR A 121 5.61 -2.65 9.60
C THR A 121 5.99 -2.80 11.07
N ARG A 122 6.66 -1.79 11.65
CA ARG A 122 7.09 -1.82 13.07
C ARG A 122 5.93 -1.86 14.06
N ILE A 123 4.79 -1.25 13.73
CA ILE A 123 3.62 -1.26 14.61
C ILE A 123 2.86 -2.59 14.51
N VAL A 124 2.71 -3.17 13.32
CA VAL A 124 1.83 -4.32 13.08
C VAL A 124 2.53 -5.67 13.27
N VAL A 125 3.77 -5.80 12.76
CA VAL A 125 4.46 -7.11 12.70
C VAL A 125 4.72 -7.75 14.06
N PRO A 126 5.05 -7.04 15.16
CA PRO A 126 5.23 -7.68 16.45
C PRO A 126 4.02 -8.51 16.91
N GLY A 127 2.81 -7.99 16.72
CA GLY A 127 1.59 -8.75 17.03
C GLY A 127 1.37 -9.96 16.12
N MET A 128 1.84 -9.91 14.87
CA MET A 128 1.84 -11.08 13.98
C MET A 128 2.84 -12.13 14.47
N VAL A 129 4.05 -11.73 14.86
CA VAL A 129 5.09 -12.62 15.41
C VAL A 129 4.60 -13.31 16.67
N GLU A 130 4.01 -12.57 17.61
CA GLU A 130 3.46 -13.10 18.86
C GLU A 130 2.39 -14.17 18.61
N ARG A 131 1.54 -13.97 17.60
CA ARG A 131 0.50 -14.93 17.21
C ARG A 131 0.99 -16.08 16.34
N GLY A 132 2.23 -16.02 15.82
CA GLY A 132 2.77 -16.99 14.89
C GLY A 132 2.01 -17.03 13.55
N HIS A 133 1.38 -15.93 13.12
CA HIS A 133 0.62 -15.87 11.87
C HIS A 133 0.55 -14.44 11.33
N GLY A 134 0.83 -14.29 10.03
CA GLY A 134 0.71 -13.00 9.36
C GLY A 134 1.39 -12.98 7.99
N HIS A 135 0.93 -12.06 7.15
CA HIS A 135 1.52 -11.82 5.83
C HIS A 135 1.68 -10.32 5.57
N ILE A 136 2.89 -9.90 5.30
CA ILE A 136 3.22 -8.52 4.94
C ILE A 136 3.35 -8.46 3.42
N ILE A 137 2.55 -7.63 2.76
CA ILE A 137 2.59 -7.40 1.33
C ILE A 137 2.95 -5.94 1.08
N ASN A 138 4.13 -5.72 0.52
CA ASN A 138 4.60 -4.39 0.16
C ASN A 138 4.36 -4.13 -1.32
N ILE A 139 3.83 -2.96 -1.66
CA ILE A 139 3.69 -2.54 -3.05
C ILE A 139 4.97 -1.80 -3.47
N GLY A 140 5.86 -2.56 -4.09
CA GLY A 140 7.08 -2.07 -4.73
C GLY A 140 6.81 -1.43 -6.09
N SER A 141 7.72 -1.65 -7.03
CA SER A 141 7.61 -1.27 -8.44
C SER A 141 8.75 -1.90 -9.23
N ILE A 142 8.59 -2.13 -10.52
CA ILE A 142 9.70 -2.41 -11.44
C ILE A 142 10.72 -1.25 -11.47
N ALA A 143 10.28 -0.03 -11.14
CA ALA A 143 11.15 1.14 -10.98
C ALA A 143 12.20 0.98 -9.88
N GLY A 144 12.03 0.02 -8.97
CA GLY A 144 13.05 -0.32 -7.97
C GLY A 144 14.19 -1.20 -8.52
N ASP A 145 14.06 -1.72 -9.74
CA ASP A 145 15.09 -2.54 -10.39
C ASP A 145 15.90 -1.74 -11.40
N ALA A 146 15.31 -0.67 -11.98
CA ALA A 146 15.98 0.17 -12.97
C ALA A 146 15.48 1.62 -12.89
N ALA A 147 16.39 2.57 -12.89
CA ALA A 147 16.06 3.99 -12.91
C ALA A 147 15.66 4.46 -14.32
N TYR A 148 14.86 5.52 -14.37
CA TYR A 148 14.46 6.19 -15.61
C TYR A 148 14.57 7.73 -15.44
N PRO A 149 14.69 8.49 -16.54
CA PRO A 149 14.81 9.95 -16.48
C PRO A 149 13.68 10.61 -15.69
N GLY A 150 14.02 11.54 -14.80
CA GLY A 150 13.06 12.24 -13.94
C GLY A 150 12.43 11.39 -12.84
N GLY A 151 12.93 10.18 -12.60
CA GLY A 151 12.38 9.26 -11.61
C GLY A 151 13.36 8.85 -10.52
N SER A 152 14.56 9.43 -10.42
CA SER A 152 15.64 8.95 -9.58
C SER A 152 15.25 8.72 -8.12
N VAL A 153 14.64 9.71 -7.47
CA VAL A 153 14.22 9.59 -6.07
C VAL A 153 13.11 8.55 -5.89
N TYR A 154 12.12 8.53 -6.77
CA TYR A 154 11.09 7.48 -6.73
C TYR A 154 11.69 6.08 -6.92
N CYS A 155 12.56 5.90 -7.90
CA CYS A 155 13.26 4.65 -8.15
C CYS A 155 14.08 4.23 -6.92
N ALA A 156 14.81 5.16 -6.31
CA ALA A 156 15.55 4.91 -5.07
C ALA A 156 14.61 4.45 -3.93
N THR A 157 13.44 5.10 -3.76
CA THR A 157 12.47 4.65 -2.74
C THR A 157 11.94 3.25 -3.02
N LYS A 158 11.70 2.89 -4.28
CA LYS A 158 11.20 1.55 -4.64
C LYS A 158 12.31 0.48 -4.58
N ALA A 159 13.57 0.84 -4.84
CA ALA A 159 14.72 -0.01 -4.55
C ALA A 159 14.88 -0.23 -3.03
N ALA A 160 14.66 0.81 -2.22
CA ALA A 160 14.63 0.68 -0.77
C ALA A 160 13.51 -0.26 -0.31
N VAL A 161 12.28 -0.15 -0.85
CA VAL A 161 11.17 -1.08 -0.53
C VAL A 161 11.55 -2.53 -0.83
N LYS A 162 12.26 -2.78 -1.96
CA LYS A 162 12.78 -4.12 -2.27
C LYS A 162 13.75 -4.59 -1.18
N ALA A 163 14.76 -3.81 -0.86
CA ALA A 163 15.76 -4.15 0.15
C ALA A 163 15.14 -4.36 1.54
N LEU A 164 14.19 -3.50 1.94
CA LEU A 164 13.46 -3.64 3.20
C LEU A 164 12.59 -4.90 3.24
N SER A 165 11.98 -5.29 2.12
CA SER A 165 11.20 -6.52 2.03
C SER A 165 12.09 -7.76 2.16
N ASP A 166 13.26 -7.73 1.52
CA ASP A 166 14.23 -8.82 1.60
C ASP A 166 14.82 -8.93 3.02
N GLY A 167 15.19 -7.80 3.64
CA GLY A 167 15.66 -7.74 5.02
C GLY A 167 14.63 -8.26 6.02
N LEU A 168 13.40 -7.78 5.93
CA LEU A 168 12.31 -8.25 6.81
C LEU A 168 12.07 -9.76 6.67
N ARG A 169 12.20 -10.32 5.46
CA ARG A 169 12.08 -11.77 5.24
C ARG A 169 13.19 -12.55 5.94
N ILE A 170 14.40 -12.00 5.95
CA ILE A 170 15.56 -12.58 6.67
C ILE A 170 15.32 -12.49 8.18
N ASP A 171 14.88 -11.34 8.69
CA ASP A 171 14.59 -11.14 10.11
C ASP A 171 13.47 -12.04 10.64
N LEU A 172 12.57 -12.47 9.77
CA LEU A 172 11.43 -13.32 10.11
C LEU A 172 11.63 -14.80 9.76
N VAL A 173 12.85 -15.23 9.40
CA VAL A 173 13.12 -16.60 8.91
C VAL A 173 12.73 -17.69 9.90
N ASP A 174 12.84 -17.43 11.20
CA ASP A 174 12.47 -18.37 12.27
C ASP A 174 10.99 -18.28 12.67
N THR A 175 10.17 -17.57 11.88
CA THR A 175 8.73 -17.41 12.11
C THR A 175 7.94 -17.95 10.91
N PRO A 176 6.65 -18.32 11.09
CA PRO A 176 5.81 -18.70 9.96
C PRO A 176 5.25 -17.51 9.17
N LEU A 177 5.74 -16.29 9.40
CA LEU A 177 5.28 -15.09 8.73
C LEU A 177 5.80 -15.04 7.28
N ARG A 178 4.99 -14.48 6.39
CA ARG A 178 5.35 -14.30 4.98
C ARG A 178 5.57 -12.83 4.65
N VAL A 179 6.52 -12.56 3.78
CA VAL A 179 6.79 -11.22 3.23
C VAL A 179 6.80 -11.31 1.71
N THR A 180 5.94 -10.55 1.07
CA THR A 180 5.85 -10.46 -0.40
C THR A 180 6.04 -9.02 -0.86
N ASN A 181 6.85 -8.84 -1.88
CA ASN A 181 7.00 -7.57 -2.57
C ASN A 181 6.38 -7.68 -3.97
N ILE A 182 5.23 -7.03 -4.20
CA ILE A 182 4.61 -6.93 -5.52
C ILE A 182 5.23 -5.76 -6.24
N LYS A 183 5.70 -5.98 -7.47
CA LYS A 183 6.37 -4.94 -8.28
C LYS A 183 5.56 -4.63 -9.54
N PRO A 184 4.54 -3.74 -9.45
CA PRO A 184 3.76 -3.34 -10.62
C PRO A 184 4.63 -2.63 -11.66
N GLY A 185 4.21 -2.76 -12.93
CA GLY A 185 4.66 -1.93 -14.02
C GLY A 185 3.83 -0.64 -14.11
N MET A 186 3.38 -0.30 -15.32
CA MET A 186 2.53 0.86 -15.55
C MET A 186 1.08 0.53 -15.16
N VAL A 187 0.55 1.24 -14.17
CA VAL A 187 -0.82 1.10 -13.67
C VAL A 187 -1.53 2.44 -13.79
N GLU A 188 -2.64 2.47 -14.50
CA GLU A 188 -3.46 3.67 -14.63
C GLU A 188 -4.26 3.91 -13.35
N THR A 189 -3.89 4.96 -12.65
CA THR A 189 -4.51 5.40 -11.38
C THR A 189 -4.30 6.90 -11.20
N ASN A 190 -4.88 7.48 -10.17
CA ASN A 190 -4.63 8.88 -9.79
C ASN A 190 -3.15 9.17 -9.44
N PHE A 191 -2.32 8.15 -9.33
CA PHE A 191 -0.88 8.26 -9.07
C PHE A 191 -0.16 9.11 -10.11
N THR A 192 -0.54 8.96 -11.40
CA THR A 192 0.06 9.73 -12.49
C THR A 192 -0.34 11.20 -12.44
N VAL A 193 -1.57 11.51 -12.04
CA VAL A 193 -2.00 12.90 -11.84
C VAL A 193 -1.19 13.56 -10.71
N VAL A 194 -0.93 12.85 -9.61
CA VAL A 194 -0.05 13.32 -8.52
C VAL A 194 1.38 13.53 -9.02
N ARG A 195 1.91 12.60 -9.83
CA ARG A 195 3.23 12.68 -10.44
C ARG A 195 3.44 13.97 -11.22
N TYR A 196 2.43 14.40 -11.96
CA TYR A 196 2.44 15.61 -12.77
C TYR A 196 1.84 16.83 -12.04
N ARG A 197 1.87 16.84 -10.70
CA ARG A 197 1.39 17.98 -9.86
C ARG A 197 -0.04 18.43 -10.18
N GLY A 198 -0.91 17.50 -10.58
CA GLY A 198 -2.31 17.77 -10.92
C GLY A 198 -2.57 18.05 -12.40
N ASP A 199 -1.55 18.09 -13.24
CA ASP A 199 -1.70 18.22 -14.70
C ASP A 199 -2.27 16.91 -15.28
N LYS A 200 -3.58 16.94 -15.59
CA LYS A 200 -4.29 15.79 -16.14
C LYS A 200 -3.91 15.50 -17.59
N ASP A 201 -3.64 16.54 -18.39
CA ASP A 201 -3.29 16.36 -19.79
C ASP A 201 -1.94 15.68 -19.94
N ALA A 202 -0.97 16.04 -19.10
CA ALA A 202 0.32 15.35 -19.02
C ALA A 202 0.17 13.91 -18.48
N ALA A 203 -0.71 13.70 -17.52
CA ALA A 203 -0.99 12.37 -16.97
C ALA A 203 -1.62 11.44 -18.02
N ASP A 204 -2.58 11.94 -18.80
CA ASP A 204 -3.24 11.18 -19.88
C ASP A 204 -2.27 10.90 -21.03
N ALA A 205 -1.41 11.88 -21.36
CA ALA A 205 -0.39 11.72 -22.38
C ALA A 205 0.64 10.64 -22.05
N PHE A 206 0.89 10.39 -20.74
CA PHE A 206 1.83 9.37 -20.27
C PHE A 206 1.43 7.95 -20.70
N TYR A 207 0.15 7.67 -20.85
CA TYR A 207 -0.35 6.35 -21.26
C TYR A 207 -0.62 6.23 -22.75
N LYS A 208 -0.39 7.29 -23.55
CA LYS A 208 -0.70 7.29 -24.98
C LYS A 208 0.06 6.19 -25.72
N GLY A 209 -0.69 5.32 -26.40
CA GLY A 209 -0.11 4.20 -27.16
C GLY A 209 0.23 2.96 -26.32
N ILE A 210 -0.10 2.95 -25.05
CA ILE A 210 0.12 1.83 -24.13
C ILE A 210 -1.24 1.40 -23.56
N ARG A 211 -1.41 0.10 -23.32
CA ARG A 211 -2.51 -0.42 -22.51
C ARG A 211 -1.99 -0.67 -21.09
N PRO A 212 -2.19 0.24 -20.13
CA PRO A 212 -1.71 0.08 -18.77
C PRO A 212 -2.51 -0.99 -18.04
N LEU A 213 -1.95 -1.50 -16.95
CA LEU A 213 -2.69 -2.27 -15.95
C LEU A 213 -3.61 -1.33 -15.16
N THR A 214 -4.62 -1.90 -14.53
CA THR A 214 -5.52 -1.21 -13.61
C THR A 214 -5.19 -1.53 -12.16
N GLY A 215 -5.77 -0.77 -11.22
CA GLY A 215 -5.68 -1.09 -9.79
C GLY A 215 -6.24 -2.48 -9.48
N ASP A 216 -7.27 -2.92 -10.20
CA ASP A 216 -7.91 -4.22 -10.02
C ASP A 216 -7.00 -5.37 -10.49
N ASP A 217 -6.25 -5.21 -11.59
CA ASP A 217 -5.27 -6.21 -12.04
C ASP A 217 -4.19 -6.47 -10.98
N ILE A 218 -3.73 -5.40 -10.32
CA ILE A 218 -2.76 -5.53 -9.22
C ILE A 218 -3.41 -6.14 -7.99
N ALA A 219 -4.67 -5.78 -7.69
CA ALA A 219 -5.41 -6.36 -6.58
C ALA A 219 -5.61 -7.88 -6.71
N GLU A 220 -5.81 -8.39 -7.93
CA GLU A 220 -5.83 -9.83 -8.19
C GLU A 220 -4.49 -10.50 -7.81
N THR A 221 -3.38 -9.87 -8.18
CA THR A 221 -2.03 -10.36 -7.85
C THR A 221 -1.77 -10.34 -6.34
N VAL A 222 -2.16 -9.25 -5.66
CA VAL A 222 -2.05 -9.11 -4.19
C VAL A 222 -2.89 -10.17 -3.50
N TYR A 223 -4.11 -10.37 -3.95
CA TYR A 223 -5.00 -11.40 -3.41
C TYR A 223 -4.45 -12.80 -3.64
N TYR A 224 -3.93 -13.11 -4.83
CA TYR A 224 -3.29 -14.39 -5.12
C TYR A 224 -2.17 -14.68 -4.13
N ALA A 225 -1.26 -13.71 -3.91
CA ALA A 225 -0.17 -13.85 -2.95
C ALA A 225 -0.69 -14.07 -1.52
N ALA A 226 -1.73 -13.32 -1.12
CA ALA A 226 -2.33 -13.41 0.22
C ALA A 226 -3.01 -14.77 0.46
N SER A 227 -3.67 -15.31 -0.55
CA SER A 227 -4.47 -16.55 -0.48
C SER A 227 -3.68 -17.82 -0.80
N ALA A 228 -2.44 -17.68 -1.27
CA ALA A 228 -1.57 -18.83 -1.53
C ALA A 228 -1.33 -19.67 -0.24
N PRO A 229 -1.10 -20.97 -0.36
CA PRO A 229 -0.76 -21.84 0.77
C PRO A 229 0.39 -21.27 1.61
N GLU A 230 0.36 -21.52 2.91
CA GLU A 230 1.35 -20.95 3.85
C GLU A 230 2.78 -21.44 3.59
N HIS A 231 2.92 -22.65 3.03
CA HIS A 231 4.21 -23.24 2.66
C HIS A 231 4.67 -22.84 1.26
#